data_ee7ddfd17598ca07c179eab5adf2815c
#
_entry.id   ee7ddfd17598ca07c179eab5adf2815c
#
_cell.length_a   1.000
_cell.length_b   1.000
_cell.length_c   1.000
_cell.angle_alpha   90.00
_cell.angle_beta   90.00
_cell.angle_gamma   90.00
#
_symmetry.space_group_name_H-M   'P 1'
#
loop_
_entity.id
_entity.type
_entity.pdbx_description
1 polymer ?
#
loop_
_entity_poly.entity_id
_entity_poly.type
_entity_poly.pdbx_seq_one_letter_code
_entity_poly.pdbx_strand_id
1 'polypeptide(L)'
;MTLISKLAISLFISVTSIFILKPPPAPTADDLAPAPITVWQGLEPASPTPPTTAVTTPITQPDACQTVFDMARHVGWPEHELTQLVAVAYRESRCMASAHNKTLNRDKSTDIGVMQINDRTWCKPSKYWPNGYLQAYGLIRTCDDLFDLEDNLRSALAIYRYSNGWRAWSL
;
A
#
# COMPACT_ATOMS: atom_id res chain seq x y z
N MET A 1 47.59 -52.85 -29.73
CA MET A 1 47.95 -51.53 -29.15
C MET A 1 46.67 -50.70 -29.09
N THR A 2 46.05 -50.65 -27.94
CA THR A 2 44.75 -49.99 -27.70
C THR A 2 44.97 -48.86 -26.71
N LEU A 3 44.80 -47.60 -27.22
CA LEU A 3 44.89 -46.39 -26.40
C LEU A 3 43.51 -46.17 -25.69
N ILE A 4 43.52 -46.26 -24.39
CA ILE A 4 42.37 -45.92 -23.54
C ILE A 4 42.44 -44.42 -23.23
N SER A 5 41.54 -43.65 -23.83
CA SER A 5 41.37 -42.22 -23.53
C SER A 5 40.59 -42.08 -22.22
N LYS A 6 41.20 -41.51 -21.19
CA LYS A 6 40.55 -41.17 -19.93
C LYS A 6 39.84 -39.82 -20.08
N LEU A 7 38.52 -39.86 -20.19
CA LEU A 7 37.67 -38.67 -20.07
C LEU A 7 37.55 -38.29 -18.60
N ALA A 8 38.14 -37.17 -18.22
CA ALA A 8 37.92 -36.55 -16.91
C ALA A 8 36.64 -35.72 -16.96
N ILE A 9 35.60 -36.19 -16.31
CA ILE A 9 34.36 -35.43 -16.09
C ILE A 9 34.59 -34.52 -14.89
N SER A 10 34.81 -33.23 -15.16
CA SER A 10 34.81 -32.17 -14.13
C SER A 10 33.37 -31.86 -13.72
N LEU A 11 32.99 -32.30 -12.54
CA LEU A 11 31.72 -31.93 -11.92
C LEU A 11 31.88 -30.52 -11.36
N PHE A 12 31.36 -29.51 -12.05
CA PHE A 12 31.17 -28.16 -11.49
C PHE A 12 29.95 -28.18 -10.58
N ILE A 13 30.19 -28.25 -9.27
CA ILE A 13 29.15 -28.01 -8.26
C ILE A 13 28.97 -26.50 -8.18
N SER A 14 27.98 -25.97 -8.90
CA SER A 14 27.51 -24.60 -8.69
C SER A 14 26.80 -24.52 -7.33
N VAL A 15 27.48 -23.97 -6.36
CA VAL A 15 26.86 -23.57 -5.08
C VAL A 15 26.05 -22.30 -5.35
N THR A 16 24.79 -22.44 -5.67
CA THR A 16 23.83 -21.33 -5.69
C THR A 16 23.57 -20.93 -4.26
N SER A 17 24.24 -19.87 -3.80
CA SER A 17 23.93 -19.21 -2.52
C SER A 17 22.50 -18.67 -2.59
N ILE A 18 21.58 -19.40 -1.99
CA ILE A 18 20.21 -18.91 -1.77
C ILE A 18 20.34 -17.83 -0.68
N PHE A 19 20.42 -16.57 -1.10
CA PHE A 19 20.20 -15.46 -0.20
C PHE A 19 18.75 -15.53 0.27
N ILE A 20 18.52 -16.12 1.45
CA ILE A 20 17.27 -15.98 2.18
C ILE A 20 17.24 -14.50 2.63
N LEU A 21 16.58 -13.67 1.84
CA LEU A 21 16.27 -12.30 2.22
C LEU A 21 15.41 -12.39 3.49
N LYS A 22 16.03 -12.09 4.63
CA LYS A 22 15.32 -11.92 5.90
C LYS A 22 14.32 -10.79 5.67
N PRO A 23 13.03 -10.97 5.99
CA PRO A 23 12.05 -9.88 5.88
C PRO A 23 12.55 -8.69 6.71
N PRO A 24 12.38 -7.44 6.23
CA PRO A 24 12.72 -6.28 7.00
C PRO A 24 12.00 -6.32 8.35
N PRO A 25 12.59 -5.77 9.42
CA PRO A 25 11.91 -5.65 10.71
C PRO A 25 10.61 -4.88 10.54
N ALA A 26 9.61 -5.23 11.36
CA ALA A 26 8.37 -4.48 11.43
C ALA A 26 8.67 -3.01 11.74
N PRO A 27 7.96 -2.05 11.12
CA PRO A 27 8.05 -0.66 11.52
C PRO A 27 7.74 -0.56 13.02
N THR A 28 8.57 0.17 13.74
CA THR A 28 8.35 0.40 15.17
C THR A 28 7.15 1.33 15.37
N ALA A 29 6.56 1.33 16.57
CA ALA A 29 5.47 2.24 16.89
C ALA A 29 5.84 3.72 16.66
N ASP A 30 7.12 4.05 16.78
CA ASP A 30 7.66 5.39 16.53
C ASP A 30 7.67 5.75 15.04
N ASP A 31 7.78 4.75 14.15
CA ASP A 31 7.74 4.97 12.69
C ASP A 31 6.30 5.26 12.18
N LEU A 32 5.29 4.92 12.98
CA LEU A 32 3.87 5.07 12.66
C LEU A 32 3.18 6.14 13.53
N ALA A 33 3.88 6.74 14.48
CA ALA A 33 3.32 7.75 15.36
C ALA A 33 2.91 9.00 14.56
N PRO A 34 1.67 9.48 14.69
CA PRO A 34 1.29 10.76 14.12
C PRO A 34 2.10 11.88 14.78
N ALA A 35 2.45 12.89 13.99
CA ALA A 35 3.12 14.07 14.49
C ALA A 35 2.31 14.69 15.65
N PRO A 36 2.96 15.25 16.70
CA PRO A 36 2.27 15.80 17.85
C PRO A 36 1.30 16.89 17.40
N ILE A 37 0.04 16.68 17.74
CA ILE A 37 -1.03 17.66 17.48
C ILE A 37 -0.80 18.85 18.40
N THR A 38 -0.43 19.99 17.85
CA THR A 38 -0.41 21.25 18.57
C THR A 38 -1.86 21.66 18.85
N VAL A 39 -2.30 21.48 20.10
CA VAL A 39 -3.63 21.90 20.54
C VAL A 39 -3.70 23.43 20.50
N TRP A 40 -4.42 23.97 19.54
CA TRP A 40 -4.82 25.38 19.55
C TRP A 40 -5.90 25.57 20.62
N GLN A 41 -5.53 26.10 21.76
CA GLN A 41 -6.48 26.58 22.77
C GLN A 41 -7.06 27.92 22.31
N GLY A 42 -8.36 27.95 22.13
CA GLY A 42 -9.13 29.17 22.05
C GLY A 42 -10.06 29.30 20.85
N LEU A 43 -11.25 28.73 20.99
CA LEU A 43 -12.47 29.29 20.40
C LEU A 43 -13.67 28.86 21.26
N GLU A 44 -14.46 29.84 21.68
CA GLU A 44 -15.67 29.71 22.47
C GLU A 44 -16.73 28.84 21.78
N PRO A 45 -17.66 28.23 22.58
CA PRO A 45 -18.69 27.37 22.00
C PRO A 45 -19.71 28.20 21.21
N ALA A 46 -19.76 28.08 19.92
CA ALA A 46 -20.80 28.62 19.07
C ALA A 46 -22.10 27.83 19.28
N SER A 47 -23.18 28.55 19.43
CA SER A 47 -24.59 28.11 19.58
C SER A 47 -24.98 27.09 18.47
N PRO A 48 -25.84 26.09 18.78
CA PRO A 48 -26.22 25.06 17.79
C PRO A 48 -27.05 25.67 16.67
N THR A 49 -26.49 25.66 15.47
CA THR A 49 -27.20 25.97 14.21
C THR A 49 -28.02 24.73 13.79
N PRO A 50 -29.26 24.91 13.28
CA PRO A 50 -30.12 23.80 12.86
C PRO A 50 -29.49 22.99 11.73
N PRO A 51 -29.84 21.69 11.57
CA PRO A 51 -29.21 20.81 10.60
C PRO A 51 -29.49 21.30 9.19
N THR A 52 -28.46 21.84 8.55
CA THR A 52 -28.45 22.08 7.11
C THR A 52 -28.41 20.73 6.41
N THR A 53 -29.44 20.42 5.65
CA THR A 53 -29.49 19.26 4.75
C THR A 53 -28.26 19.30 3.87
N ALA A 54 -27.34 18.37 4.08
CA ALA A 54 -26.13 18.25 3.28
C ALA A 54 -26.54 17.93 1.83
N VAL A 55 -26.46 18.91 0.96
CA VAL A 55 -26.53 18.72 -0.49
C VAL A 55 -25.24 17.97 -0.84
N THR A 56 -25.35 16.68 -1.11
CA THR A 56 -24.24 15.86 -1.63
C THR A 56 -23.95 16.32 -3.05
N THR A 57 -23.11 17.34 -3.18
CA THR A 57 -22.58 17.75 -4.48
C THR A 57 -21.73 16.61 -5.02
N PRO A 58 -21.89 16.14 -6.27
CA PRO A 58 -20.98 15.15 -6.87
C PRO A 58 -19.56 15.71 -6.83
N ILE A 59 -18.66 15.01 -6.14
CA ILE A 59 -17.22 15.38 -6.10
C ILE A 59 -16.70 15.23 -7.54
N THR A 60 -16.26 16.34 -8.14
CA THR A 60 -15.62 16.32 -9.44
C THR A 60 -14.26 15.64 -9.34
N GLN A 61 -13.81 15.01 -10.42
CA GLN A 61 -12.56 14.23 -10.42
C GLN A 61 -11.31 15.00 -9.94
N PRO A 62 -11.14 16.30 -10.24
CA PRO A 62 -10.09 17.12 -9.66
C PRO A 62 -10.14 17.18 -8.13
N ASP A 63 -11.36 17.27 -7.56
CA ASP A 63 -11.56 17.36 -6.11
C ASP A 63 -11.22 16.03 -5.42
N ALA A 64 -11.50 14.90 -6.06
CA ALA A 64 -11.15 13.58 -5.54
C ALA A 64 -9.63 13.40 -5.45
N CYS A 65 -8.87 13.82 -6.45
CA CYS A 65 -7.41 13.72 -6.42
C CYS A 65 -6.77 14.70 -5.43
N GLN A 66 -7.37 15.88 -5.22
CA GLN A 66 -6.94 16.78 -4.16
C GLN A 66 -7.18 16.16 -2.78
N THR A 67 -8.31 15.50 -2.57
CA THR A 67 -8.60 14.77 -1.33
C THR A 67 -7.57 13.65 -1.09
N VAL A 68 -7.17 12.92 -2.14
CA VAL A 68 -6.10 11.91 -2.04
C VAL A 68 -4.77 12.54 -1.63
N PHE A 69 -4.41 13.67 -2.22
CA PHE A 69 -3.18 14.40 -1.89
C PHE A 69 -3.14 14.84 -0.43
N ASP A 70 -4.23 15.44 0.05
CA ASP A 70 -4.33 15.94 1.42
C ASP A 70 -4.33 14.80 2.44
N MET A 71 -5.06 13.71 2.16
CA MET A 71 -5.05 12.52 3.01
C MET A 71 -3.68 11.81 3.01
N ALA A 72 -3.01 11.72 1.87
CA ALA A 72 -1.67 11.14 1.81
C ALA A 72 -0.68 11.93 2.67
N ARG A 73 -0.73 13.27 2.63
CA ARG A 73 0.05 14.13 3.53
C ARG A 73 -0.29 13.87 4.99
N HIS A 74 -1.58 13.74 5.32
CA HIS A 74 -2.05 13.47 6.67
C HIS A 74 -1.52 12.15 7.22
N VAL A 75 -1.52 11.08 6.45
CA VAL A 75 -1.01 9.76 6.87
C VAL A 75 0.52 9.64 6.84
N GLY A 76 1.23 10.70 6.50
CA GLY A 76 2.69 10.80 6.62
C GLY A 76 3.48 10.32 5.40
N TRP A 77 2.90 10.42 4.19
CA TRP A 77 3.68 10.26 2.97
C TRP A 77 4.75 11.35 2.85
N PRO A 78 5.95 11.02 2.36
CA PRO A 78 6.99 12.04 2.13
C PRO A 78 6.51 13.11 1.15
N GLU A 79 6.75 14.38 1.47
CA GLU A 79 6.26 15.52 0.66
C GLU A 79 6.70 15.45 -0.80
N HIS A 80 7.93 14.99 -1.05
CA HIS A 80 8.47 14.83 -2.40
C HIS A 80 7.83 13.70 -3.21
N GLU A 81 7.09 12.79 -2.56
CA GLU A 81 6.38 11.67 -3.21
C GLU A 81 4.91 11.97 -3.50
N LEU A 82 4.34 13.03 -2.93
CA LEU A 82 2.90 13.29 -3.03
C LEU A 82 2.43 13.49 -4.47
N THR A 83 3.19 14.18 -5.30
CA THR A 83 2.87 14.36 -6.72
C THR A 83 2.85 13.03 -7.47
N GLN A 84 3.86 12.17 -7.22
CA GLN A 84 3.94 10.84 -7.82
C GLN A 84 2.80 9.95 -7.32
N LEU A 85 2.48 10.01 -6.02
CA LEU A 85 1.37 9.27 -5.43
C LEU A 85 0.04 9.60 -6.13
N VAL A 86 -0.27 10.88 -6.31
CA VAL A 86 -1.51 11.29 -6.99
C VAL A 86 -1.53 10.82 -8.44
N ALA A 87 -0.40 10.87 -9.14
CA ALA A 87 -0.30 10.34 -10.50
C ALA A 87 -0.57 8.83 -10.55
N VAL A 88 -0.06 8.07 -9.59
CA VAL A 88 -0.33 6.64 -9.43
C VAL A 88 -1.81 6.42 -9.11
N ALA A 89 -2.37 7.08 -8.10
CA ALA A 89 -3.78 6.97 -7.72
C ALA A 89 -4.73 7.30 -8.89
N TYR A 90 -4.38 8.30 -9.69
CA TYR A 90 -5.14 8.63 -10.89
C TYR A 90 -5.08 7.53 -11.94
N ARG A 91 -3.91 6.96 -12.18
CA ARG A 91 -3.71 5.84 -13.11
C ARG A 91 -4.49 4.60 -12.66
N GLU A 92 -4.42 4.26 -11.39
CA GLU A 92 -4.98 3.03 -10.82
C GLU A 92 -6.51 3.09 -10.68
N SER A 93 -7.04 4.20 -10.18
CA SER A 93 -8.44 4.29 -9.77
C SER A 93 -9.17 5.56 -10.21
N ARG A 94 -8.51 6.50 -10.89
CA ARG A 94 -9.01 7.87 -11.07
C ARG A 94 -9.27 8.57 -9.73
N CYS A 95 -8.44 8.30 -8.73
CA CYS A 95 -8.56 8.80 -7.36
C CYS A 95 -9.85 8.36 -6.63
N MET A 96 -10.47 7.26 -7.04
CA MET A 96 -11.70 6.75 -6.42
C MET A 96 -11.38 5.74 -5.31
N ALA A 97 -11.72 6.06 -4.07
CA ALA A 97 -11.52 5.15 -2.93
C ALA A 97 -12.36 3.86 -3.07
N SER A 98 -13.56 3.94 -3.68
CA SER A 98 -14.44 2.79 -3.92
C SER A 98 -14.04 1.94 -5.13
N ALA A 99 -12.92 2.22 -5.79
CA ALA A 99 -12.50 1.44 -6.95
C ALA A 99 -12.22 -0.02 -6.59
N HIS A 100 -12.71 -0.94 -7.42
CA HIS A 100 -12.57 -2.37 -7.19
C HIS A 100 -12.41 -3.12 -8.50
N ASN A 101 -11.21 -3.60 -8.78
CA ASN A 101 -10.96 -4.47 -9.91
C ASN A 101 -11.14 -5.95 -9.50
N LYS A 102 -12.20 -6.58 -10.01
CA LYS A 102 -12.56 -7.98 -9.68
C LYS A 102 -12.21 -8.98 -10.78
N THR A 103 -11.91 -8.54 -11.98
CA THR A 103 -11.94 -9.41 -13.16
C THR A 103 -10.70 -9.37 -14.04
N LEU A 104 -9.82 -8.38 -13.89
CA LEU A 104 -8.68 -8.21 -14.78
C LEU A 104 -7.49 -9.12 -14.41
N ASN A 105 -7.41 -9.57 -13.15
CA ASN A 105 -6.31 -10.41 -12.70
C ASN A 105 -6.53 -11.88 -13.07
N ARG A 106 -5.58 -12.47 -13.80
CA ARG A 106 -5.65 -13.87 -14.25
C ARG A 106 -5.71 -14.88 -13.11
N ASP A 107 -5.15 -14.54 -11.96
CA ASP A 107 -5.09 -15.39 -10.77
C ASP A 107 -6.32 -15.23 -9.87
N LYS A 108 -7.34 -14.49 -10.32
CA LYS A 108 -8.58 -14.19 -9.60
C LYS A 108 -8.36 -13.38 -8.30
N SER A 109 -7.23 -12.72 -8.16
CA SER A 109 -7.05 -11.70 -7.13
C SER A 109 -7.83 -10.45 -7.48
N THR A 110 -8.08 -9.60 -6.48
CA THR A 110 -8.77 -8.33 -6.68
C THR A 110 -7.87 -7.18 -6.23
N ASP A 111 -8.03 -6.03 -6.88
CA ASP A 111 -7.32 -4.82 -6.49
C ASP A 111 -8.32 -3.83 -5.91
N ILE A 112 -8.00 -3.25 -4.76
CA ILE A 112 -8.97 -2.56 -3.91
C ILE A 112 -8.51 -1.13 -3.62
N GLY A 113 -9.47 -0.22 -3.74
CA GLY A 113 -9.37 1.17 -3.29
C GLY A 113 -8.53 2.07 -4.17
N VAL A 114 -8.18 3.23 -3.64
CA VAL A 114 -7.56 4.31 -4.42
C VAL A 114 -6.20 3.93 -5.03
N MET A 115 -5.42 3.12 -4.34
CA MET A 115 -4.10 2.64 -4.80
C MET A 115 -4.14 1.25 -5.43
N GLN A 116 -5.32 0.66 -5.64
CA GLN A 116 -5.54 -0.67 -6.22
C GLN A 116 -4.63 -1.74 -5.58
N ILE A 117 -4.71 -1.83 -4.25
CA ILE A 117 -3.92 -2.79 -3.48
C ILE A 117 -4.42 -4.20 -3.73
N ASN A 118 -3.52 -5.07 -4.22
CA ASN A 118 -3.86 -6.46 -4.52
C ASN A 118 -4.12 -7.27 -3.25
N ASP A 119 -5.32 -7.83 -3.14
CA ASP A 119 -5.79 -8.55 -1.95
C ASP A 119 -4.98 -9.82 -1.67
N ARG A 120 -4.64 -10.59 -2.71
CA ARG A 120 -3.91 -11.84 -2.58
C ARG A 120 -2.48 -11.62 -2.08
N THR A 121 -1.86 -10.55 -2.57
CA THR A 121 -0.45 -10.26 -2.24
C THR A 121 -0.32 -9.67 -0.84
N TRP A 122 -1.22 -8.75 -0.46
CA TRP A 122 -1.02 -7.90 0.70
C TRP A 122 -2.00 -8.15 1.84
N CYS A 123 -3.21 -8.62 1.54
CA CYS A 123 -4.28 -8.72 2.52
C CYS A 123 -4.65 -10.17 2.88
N LYS A 124 -4.68 -11.09 1.92
CA LYS A 124 -5.05 -12.48 2.18
C LYS A 124 -3.93 -13.30 2.80
N PRO A 125 -4.26 -14.38 3.53
CA PRO A 125 -3.27 -15.31 4.05
C PRO A 125 -2.32 -15.84 2.98
N SER A 126 -1.05 -15.94 3.33
CA SER A 126 0.00 -16.51 2.49
C SER A 126 0.95 -17.37 3.33
N LYS A 127 1.85 -18.10 2.68
CA LYS A 127 2.85 -18.90 3.40
C LYS A 127 3.80 -18.08 4.27
N TYR A 128 3.95 -16.77 3.97
CA TYR A 128 4.81 -15.85 4.74
C TYR A 128 4.03 -15.07 5.79
N TRP A 129 2.75 -14.81 5.52
CA TRP A 129 1.87 -13.99 6.34
C TRP A 129 0.55 -14.73 6.56
N PRO A 130 0.43 -15.56 7.62
CA PRO A 130 -0.76 -16.40 7.86
C PRO A 130 -2.08 -15.62 7.96
N ASN A 131 -2.02 -14.35 8.36
CA ASN A 131 -3.19 -13.48 8.47
C ASN A 131 -3.24 -12.40 7.37
N GLY A 132 -2.29 -12.41 6.43
CA GLY A 132 -2.07 -11.30 5.49
C GLY A 132 -1.02 -10.32 6.01
N TYR A 133 -0.28 -9.68 5.09
CA TYR A 133 0.77 -8.72 5.44
C TYR A 133 0.20 -7.51 6.20
N LEU A 134 -0.83 -6.88 5.65
CA LEU A 134 -1.41 -5.66 6.22
C LEU A 134 -2.03 -5.87 7.60
N GLN A 135 -2.68 -7.03 7.81
CA GLN A 135 -3.23 -7.41 9.12
C GLN A 135 -2.13 -7.72 10.13
N ALA A 136 -1.05 -8.36 9.69
CA ALA A 136 0.08 -8.69 10.57
C ALA A 136 0.75 -7.43 11.13
N TYR A 137 0.67 -6.31 10.41
CA TYR A 137 1.17 -5.00 10.85
C TYR A 137 0.07 -4.11 11.48
N GLY A 138 -1.14 -4.62 11.65
CA GLY A 138 -2.24 -3.87 12.27
C GLY A 138 -2.73 -2.66 11.47
N LEU A 139 -2.47 -2.64 10.16
CA LEU A 139 -2.86 -1.54 9.28
C LEU A 139 -4.33 -1.59 8.92
N ILE A 140 -4.87 -2.79 8.78
CA ILE A 140 -6.27 -3.09 8.51
C ILE A 140 -6.71 -4.31 9.32
N ARG A 141 -8.01 -4.52 9.50
CA ARG A 141 -8.60 -5.72 10.11
C ARG A 141 -9.05 -6.72 9.05
N THR A 142 -9.66 -6.22 8.00
CA THR A 142 -10.17 -6.99 6.86
C THR A 142 -9.74 -6.36 5.54
N CYS A 143 -9.82 -7.08 4.43
CA CYS A 143 -9.50 -6.53 3.12
C CYS A 143 -10.49 -5.43 2.71
N ASP A 144 -11.71 -5.43 3.24
CA ASP A 144 -12.72 -4.43 2.95
C ASP A 144 -12.36 -3.04 3.54
N ASP A 145 -11.52 -3.00 4.59
CA ASP A 145 -11.02 -1.74 5.14
C ASP A 145 -10.21 -0.94 4.09
N LEU A 146 -9.69 -1.62 3.05
CA LEU A 146 -9.00 -0.96 1.92
C LEU A 146 -9.90 -0.08 1.04
N PHE A 147 -11.22 -0.10 1.22
CA PHE A 147 -12.13 0.87 0.61
C PHE A 147 -12.16 2.21 1.36
N ASP A 148 -11.68 2.25 2.59
CA ASP A 148 -11.45 3.51 3.30
C ASP A 148 -10.20 4.19 2.74
N LEU A 149 -10.29 5.50 2.51
CA LEU A 149 -9.21 6.27 1.88
C LEU A 149 -7.96 6.33 2.77
N GLU A 150 -8.14 6.55 4.06
CA GLU A 150 -7.04 6.66 5.02
C GLU A 150 -6.33 5.32 5.17
N ASP A 151 -7.08 4.22 5.40
CA ASP A 151 -6.54 2.88 5.55
C ASP A 151 -5.83 2.41 4.28
N ASN A 152 -6.37 2.75 3.10
CA ASN A 152 -5.74 2.44 1.82
C ASN A 152 -4.40 3.16 1.64
N LEU A 153 -4.35 4.47 1.90
CA LEU A 153 -3.13 5.27 1.75
C LEU A 153 -2.09 4.93 2.82
N ARG A 154 -2.48 4.59 4.04
CA ARG A 154 -1.61 4.09 5.10
C ARG A 154 -1.03 2.72 4.72
N SER A 155 -1.85 1.83 4.20
CA SER A 155 -1.43 0.52 3.70
C SER A 155 -0.47 0.66 2.51
N ALA A 156 -0.76 1.56 1.58
CA ALA A 156 0.10 1.85 0.44
C ALA A 156 1.46 2.39 0.88
N LEU A 157 1.52 3.25 1.91
CA LEU A 157 2.78 3.74 2.46
C LEU A 157 3.64 2.60 3.04
N ALA A 158 3.01 1.66 3.75
CA ALA A 158 3.71 0.48 4.26
C ALA A 158 4.25 -0.41 3.13
N ILE A 159 3.45 -0.62 2.09
CA ILE A 159 3.86 -1.37 0.88
C ILE A 159 5.01 -0.66 0.15
N TYR A 160 4.93 0.67 -0.01
CA TYR A 160 5.97 1.50 -0.60
C TYR A 160 7.30 1.32 0.13
N ARG A 161 7.29 1.40 1.46
CA ARG A 161 8.48 1.20 2.30
C ARG A 161 9.01 -0.24 2.19
N TYR A 162 8.14 -1.23 2.27
CA TYR A 162 8.50 -2.64 2.11
C TYR A 162 9.13 -2.95 0.75
N SER A 163 8.57 -2.39 -0.32
CA SER A 163 9.00 -2.62 -1.69
C SER A 163 10.22 -1.78 -2.10
N ASN A 164 10.73 -0.94 -1.20
CA ASN A 164 11.79 0.03 -1.48
C ASN A 164 11.43 0.95 -2.65
N GLY A 165 10.29 1.63 -2.52
CA GLY A 165 9.75 2.57 -3.50
C GLY A 165 8.52 2.05 -4.27
N TRP A 166 8.34 2.54 -5.47
CA TRP A 166 7.15 2.34 -6.30
C TRP A 166 7.06 0.99 -7.02
N ARG A 167 7.93 0.04 -6.74
CA ARG A 167 8.01 -1.27 -7.42
C ARG A 167 6.70 -2.07 -7.38
N ALA A 168 5.92 -1.94 -6.31
CA ALA A 168 4.63 -2.61 -6.20
C ALA A 168 3.62 -2.12 -7.26
N TRP A 169 3.84 -0.91 -7.80
CA TRP A 169 3.02 -0.30 -8.86
C TRP A 169 3.74 -0.26 -10.21
N SER A 170 4.78 -1.08 -10.40
CA SER A 170 5.53 -1.21 -11.66
C SER A 170 6.19 0.09 -12.17
N LEU A 171 6.73 0.87 -11.22
CA LEU A 171 7.49 2.09 -11.50
C LEU A 171 8.95 1.96 -11.05
#